data_443e8f6d81dc81dc18d711de0dcfebc9
#
_entry.id   443e8f6d81dc81dc18d711de0dcfebc9
#
_cell.length_a   1.000
_cell.length_b   1.000
_cell.length_c   1.000
_cell.angle_alpha   90.00
_cell.angle_beta   90.00
_cell.angle_gamma   90.00
#
_symmetry.space_group_name_H-M   'P 1'
#
loop_
_entity.id
_entity.type
_entity.pdbx_description
1 polymer ?
#
loop_
_entity_poly.entity_id
_entity_poly.type
_entity_poly.pdbx_seq_one_letter_code
_entity_poly.pdbx_strand_id
1 'polypeptide(L)'
;METMADFIFWGSQITANGDCSHEIKRRLLLGRKAMTNQDSILKGRDITLPTKVHVVKATVFPVVMYGYESWTIKKAEHRRIDAFELWCWRRLLSIRWTVRRSNQSILKEIDPEYSLEGLMLKLKLQYFGHLMGRIDSLEKTLMLGKIEDRRRRG
;
A
#
# COMPACT_ATOMS: atom_id res chain seq x y z
N MET A 1 30.68 16.34 -1.44
CA MET A 1 29.87 16.12 -2.64
C MET A 1 29.12 14.80 -2.49
N GLU A 2 27.88 14.87 -2.15
CA GLU A 2 27.10 13.66 -1.99
C GLU A 2 26.75 13.13 -3.38
N THR A 3 27.24 11.97 -3.66
CA THR A 3 26.79 11.22 -4.84
C THR A 3 25.35 10.83 -4.60
N MET A 4 24.42 11.41 -5.35
CA MET A 4 23.03 11.00 -5.31
C MET A 4 22.92 9.56 -5.78
N ALA A 5 22.83 8.65 -4.81
CA ALA A 5 22.63 7.24 -5.03
C ALA A 5 21.14 6.87 -5.15
N ASP A 6 20.27 7.86 -5.18
CA ASP A 6 18.83 7.70 -5.26
C ASP A 6 18.35 7.78 -6.70
N PHE A 7 17.54 6.80 -7.10
CA PHE A 7 16.90 6.76 -8.41
C PHE A 7 15.39 6.93 -8.24
N ILE A 8 14.79 7.70 -9.13
CA ILE A 8 13.34 7.73 -9.28
C ILE A 8 12.98 6.83 -10.46
N PHE A 9 12.41 5.67 -10.16
CA PHE A 9 12.00 4.70 -11.16
C PHE A 9 10.47 4.51 -11.09
N TRP A 10 9.77 4.81 -12.20
CA TRP A 10 8.31 4.74 -12.26
C TRP A 10 7.62 5.52 -11.13
N GLY A 11 8.19 6.68 -10.74
CA GLY A 11 7.68 7.51 -9.67
C GLY A 11 8.02 7.02 -8.25
N SER A 12 8.80 5.96 -8.10
CA SER A 12 9.32 5.48 -6.82
C SER A 12 10.80 5.78 -6.66
N GLN A 13 11.17 6.25 -5.47
CA GLN A 13 12.56 6.55 -5.12
C GLN A 13 13.21 5.32 -4.46
N ILE A 14 14.23 4.77 -5.09
CA ILE A 14 14.99 3.63 -4.59
C ILE A 14 16.46 4.03 -4.50
N THR A 15 17.09 3.78 -3.35
CA THR A 15 18.53 3.99 -3.17
C THR A 15 19.35 2.91 -3.88
N ALA A 16 20.62 3.20 -4.17
CA ALA A 16 21.54 2.24 -4.79
C ALA A 16 21.72 0.94 -4.00
N ASN A 17 21.48 0.98 -2.67
CA ASN A 17 21.57 -0.18 -1.79
C ASN A 17 20.24 -0.95 -1.65
N GLY A 18 19.21 -0.59 -2.42
CA GLY A 18 17.88 -1.17 -2.29
C GLY A 18 17.15 -0.76 -1.01
N ASP A 19 17.63 0.26 -0.30
CA ASP A 19 16.96 0.81 0.88
C ASP A 19 15.78 1.69 0.45
N CYS A 20 14.60 1.30 0.89
CA CYS A 20 13.34 1.98 0.56
C CYS A 20 12.88 2.98 1.63
N SER A 21 13.69 3.24 2.67
CA SER A 21 13.31 4.13 3.78
C SER A 21 12.90 5.52 3.31
N HIS A 22 13.66 6.12 2.41
CA HIS A 22 13.35 7.45 1.88
C HIS A 22 12.06 7.45 1.07
N GLU A 23 11.86 6.44 0.25
CA GLU A 23 10.63 6.31 -0.53
C GLU A 23 9.42 6.11 0.36
N ILE A 24 9.52 5.26 1.37
CA ILE A 24 8.43 5.03 2.34
C ILE A 24 8.07 6.34 3.05
N LYS A 25 9.06 7.08 3.55
CA LYS A 25 8.85 8.39 4.17
C LYS A 25 8.16 9.38 3.22
N ARG A 26 8.63 9.44 1.99
CA ARG A 26 8.05 10.31 0.95
C ARG A 26 6.59 9.93 0.69
N ARG A 27 6.29 8.64 0.56
CA ARG A 27 4.93 8.15 0.34
C ARG A 27 4.01 8.45 1.51
N LEU A 28 4.48 8.32 2.73
CA LEU A 28 3.72 8.67 3.92
C LEU A 28 3.42 10.18 3.98
N LEU A 29 4.36 11.04 3.59
CA LEU A 29 4.11 12.47 3.47
C LEU A 29 3.06 12.81 2.40
N LEU A 30 3.12 12.16 1.25
CA LEU A 30 2.11 12.30 0.20
C LEU A 30 0.74 11.81 0.68
N GLY A 31 0.71 10.73 1.44
CA GLY A 31 -0.51 10.21 2.06
C GLY A 31 -1.12 11.20 3.05
N ARG A 32 -0.29 11.84 3.88
CA ARG A 32 -0.74 12.89 4.81
C ARG A 32 -1.34 14.07 4.07
N LYS A 33 -0.71 14.50 2.98
CA LYS A 33 -1.21 15.57 2.12
C LYS A 33 -2.55 15.20 1.48
N ALA A 34 -2.66 13.97 0.96
CA ALA A 34 -3.91 13.46 0.42
C ALA A 34 -5.03 13.43 1.47
N MET A 35 -4.71 12.98 2.70
CA MET A 35 -5.66 12.95 3.81
C MET A 35 -6.14 14.36 4.18
N THR A 36 -5.23 15.33 4.23
CA THR A 36 -5.57 16.73 4.51
C THR A 36 -6.49 17.32 3.43
N ASN A 37 -6.27 16.97 2.17
CA ASN A 37 -7.12 17.42 1.06
C ASN A 37 -8.55 16.85 1.14
N GLN A 38 -8.76 15.77 1.87
CA GLN A 38 -10.08 15.14 2.06
C GLN A 38 -10.83 15.69 3.29
N ASP A 39 -10.27 16.63 4.03
CA ASP A 39 -10.85 17.12 5.28
C ASP A 39 -12.28 17.63 5.12
N SER A 40 -12.61 18.32 4.03
CA SER A 40 -13.95 18.81 3.76
C SER A 40 -14.99 17.69 3.68
N ILE A 41 -14.63 16.57 3.09
CA ILE A 41 -15.49 15.38 2.99
C ILE A 41 -15.54 14.64 4.33
N LEU A 42 -14.39 14.48 4.99
CA LEU A 42 -14.29 13.71 6.22
C LEU A 42 -14.94 14.40 7.42
N LYS A 43 -15.06 15.73 7.41
CA LYS A 43 -15.75 16.52 8.42
C LYS A 43 -17.25 16.61 8.21
N GLY A 44 -17.77 16.16 7.07
CA GLY A 44 -19.19 16.15 6.76
C GLY A 44 -19.99 15.32 7.76
N ARG A 45 -20.99 15.90 8.39
CA ARG A 45 -21.85 15.20 9.37
C ARG A 45 -22.82 14.22 8.70
N ASP A 46 -23.13 14.45 7.46
CA ASP A 46 -24.09 13.65 6.69
C ASP A 46 -23.48 12.35 6.12
N ILE A 47 -22.15 12.20 6.25
CA ILE A 47 -21.43 11.04 5.73
C ILE A 47 -21.20 10.05 6.87
N THR A 48 -21.60 8.80 6.67
CA THR A 48 -21.44 7.74 7.68
C THR A 48 -19.97 7.36 7.85
N LEU A 49 -19.63 6.84 9.04
CA LEU A 49 -18.28 6.38 9.34
C LEU A 49 -17.76 5.30 8.35
N PRO A 50 -18.52 4.26 8.00
CA PRO A 50 -18.08 3.28 7.00
C PRO A 50 -17.75 3.92 5.65
N THR A 51 -18.52 4.89 5.21
CA THR A 51 -18.25 5.62 3.96
C THR A 51 -16.97 6.43 4.05
N LYS A 52 -16.74 7.12 5.16
CA LYS A 52 -15.48 7.85 5.40
C LYS A 52 -14.26 6.92 5.37
N VAL A 53 -14.35 5.77 6.02
CA VAL A 53 -13.30 4.74 6.01
C VAL A 53 -13.04 4.27 4.58
N HIS A 54 -14.09 4.00 3.81
CA HIS A 54 -13.97 3.61 2.40
C HIS A 54 -13.27 4.68 1.56
N VAL A 55 -13.61 5.94 1.74
CA VAL A 55 -12.97 7.07 1.04
C VAL A 55 -11.46 7.10 1.34
N VAL A 56 -11.05 6.97 2.59
CA VAL A 56 -9.63 6.92 2.97
C VAL A 56 -8.92 5.74 2.30
N LYS A 57 -9.50 4.56 2.35
CA LYS A 57 -8.92 3.36 1.71
C LYS A 57 -8.84 3.48 0.19
N ALA A 58 -9.78 4.16 -0.43
CA ALA A 58 -9.83 4.29 -1.90
C ALA A 58 -8.95 5.42 -2.44
N THR A 59 -8.69 6.47 -1.66
CA THR A 59 -7.99 7.68 -2.12
C THR A 59 -6.62 7.87 -1.48
N VAL A 60 -6.49 7.66 -0.18
CA VAL A 60 -5.25 7.92 0.56
C VAL A 60 -4.31 6.72 0.51
N PHE A 61 -4.79 5.54 0.76
CA PHE A 61 -3.96 4.33 0.80
C PHE A 61 -3.26 4.03 -0.53
N PRO A 62 -3.90 4.15 -1.71
CA PRO A 62 -3.21 3.97 -2.98
C PRO A 62 -2.04 4.93 -3.20
N VAL A 63 -2.13 6.17 -2.73
CA VAL A 63 -1.04 7.15 -2.79
C VAL A 63 0.18 6.66 -1.99
N VAL A 64 -0.06 6.13 -0.79
CA VAL A 64 0.99 5.56 0.08
C VAL A 64 1.58 4.28 -0.52
N MET A 65 0.73 3.41 -1.01
CA MET A 65 1.12 2.08 -1.50
C MET A 65 1.78 2.08 -2.87
N TYR A 66 1.79 3.18 -3.59
CA TYR A 66 2.37 3.22 -4.93
C TYR A 66 3.83 2.75 -4.92
N GLY A 67 4.14 1.72 -5.69
CA GLY A 67 5.47 1.14 -5.78
C GLY A 67 5.87 0.20 -4.63
N TYR A 68 4.94 -0.14 -3.73
CA TYR A 68 5.21 -0.98 -2.54
C TYR A 68 5.75 -2.38 -2.88
N GLU A 69 5.51 -2.87 -4.08
CA GLU A 69 5.95 -4.20 -4.53
C GLU A 69 7.47 -4.36 -4.47
N SER A 70 8.20 -3.26 -4.66
CA SER A 70 9.67 -3.23 -4.63
C SER A 70 10.24 -2.97 -3.24
N TRP A 71 9.39 -2.72 -2.23
CA TRP A 71 9.86 -2.35 -0.89
C TRP A 71 10.26 -3.57 -0.07
N THR A 72 11.43 -3.44 0.57
CA THR A 72 11.82 -4.28 1.70
C THR A 72 11.56 -3.48 2.97
N ILE A 73 10.55 -3.86 3.74
CA ILE A 73 10.09 -3.11 4.90
C ILE A 73 10.87 -3.59 6.14
N LYS A 74 11.64 -2.68 6.72
CA LYS A 74 12.35 -2.90 7.98
C LYS A 74 11.44 -2.61 9.18
N LYS A 75 11.83 -3.04 10.36
CA LYS A 75 11.06 -2.84 11.60
C LYS A 75 10.71 -1.37 11.88
N ALA A 76 11.64 -0.45 11.59
CA ALA A 76 11.40 0.99 11.75
C ALA A 76 10.31 1.52 10.80
N GLU A 77 10.28 1.04 9.57
CA GLU A 77 9.26 1.41 8.57
C GLU A 77 7.90 0.82 8.92
N HIS A 78 7.84 -0.39 9.45
CA HIS A 78 6.58 -0.97 9.96
C HIS A 78 5.93 -0.05 11.00
N ARG A 79 6.72 0.44 11.95
CA ARG A 79 6.24 1.38 12.98
C ARG A 79 5.73 2.69 12.38
N ARG A 80 6.40 3.19 11.35
CA ARG A 80 6.00 4.44 10.66
C ARG A 80 4.70 4.26 9.89
N ILE A 81 4.53 3.13 9.22
CA ILE A 81 3.30 2.80 8.49
C ILE A 81 2.13 2.66 9.45
N ASP A 82 2.32 1.95 10.57
CA ASP A 82 1.30 1.81 11.60
C ASP A 82 0.94 3.15 12.25
N ALA A 83 1.93 3.97 12.55
CA ALA A 83 1.72 5.31 13.11
C ALA A 83 0.95 6.21 12.11
N PHE A 84 1.24 6.11 10.84
CA PHE A 84 0.53 6.83 9.79
C PHE A 84 -0.94 6.38 9.70
N GLU A 85 -1.20 5.08 9.71
CA GLU A 85 -2.55 4.55 9.68
C GLU A 85 -3.38 5.06 10.86
N LEU A 86 -2.83 4.98 12.07
CA LEU A 86 -3.48 5.49 13.27
C LEU A 86 -3.71 7.00 13.22
N TRP A 87 -2.77 7.75 12.67
CA TRP A 87 -2.95 9.18 12.44
C TRP A 87 -4.13 9.46 11.50
N CYS A 88 -4.30 8.68 10.44
CA CYS A 88 -5.43 8.79 9.53
C CYS A 88 -6.76 8.55 10.27
N TRP A 89 -6.83 7.49 11.07
CA TRP A 89 -8.05 7.14 11.80
C TRP A 89 -8.38 8.16 12.89
N ARG A 90 -7.39 8.66 13.61
CA ARG A 90 -7.57 9.73 14.58
C ARG A 90 -8.13 11.00 13.93
N ARG A 91 -7.59 11.37 12.78
CA ARG A 91 -8.05 12.52 12.02
C ARG A 91 -9.47 12.33 11.49
N LEU A 92 -9.80 11.14 11.01
CA LEU A 92 -11.13 10.79 10.53
C LEU A 92 -12.17 10.87 11.64
N LEU A 93 -11.83 10.39 12.83
CA LEU A 93 -12.69 10.46 14.02
C LEU A 93 -12.69 11.84 14.70
N SER A 94 -11.89 12.78 14.21
CA SER A 94 -11.71 14.12 14.79
C SER A 94 -11.29 14.10 16.26
N ILE A 95 -10.44 13.13 16.64
CA ILE A 95 -9.91 13.01 18.00
C ILE A 95 -8.82 14.06 18.18
N ARG A 96 -9.01 14.93 19.21
CA ARG A 96 -8.00 15.90 19.58
C ARG A 96 -6.76 15.20 20.15
N TRP A 97 -5.57 15.70 19.84
CA TRP A 97 -4.32 15.16 20.34
C TRP A 97 -4.22 15.15 21.88
N THR A 98 -4.97 16.02 22.55
CA THR A 98 -5.06 16.08 24.02
C THR A 98 -5.87 14.94 24.64
N VAL A 99 -6.71 14.26 23.85
CA VAL A 99 -7.53 13.15 24.32
C VAL A 99 -6.70 11.87 24.28
N ARG A 100 -6.51 11.26 25.44
CA ARG A 100 -5.85 9.96 25.55
C ARG A 100 -6.85 8.86 25.21
N ARG A 101 -6.75 8.36 24.01
CA ARG A 101 -7.53 7.21 23.56
C ARG A 101 -6.58 6.14 23.05
N SER A 102 -6.77 4.89 23.47
CA SER A 102 -5.91 3.79 23.08
C SER A 102 -6.04 3.48 21.59
N ASN A 103 -4.95 3.03 20.98
CA ASN A 103 -4.94 2.60 19.59
C ASN A 103 -5.92 1.47 19.31
N GLN A 104 -6.04 0.53 20.25
CA GLN A 104 -6.99 -0.57 20.18
C GLN A 104 -8.45 -0.09 20.15
N SER A 105 -8.80 0.91 20.97
CA SER A 105 -10.14 1.52 20.97
C SER A 105 -10.46 2.16 19.63
N ILE A 106 -9.49 2.84 19.01
CA ILE A 106 -9.64 3.48 17.71
C ILE A 106 -9.84 2.44 16.61
N LEU A 107 -9.01 1.41 16.57
CA LEU A 107 -9.11 0.34 15.60
C LEU A 107 -10.41 -0.44 15.72
N LYS A 108 -10.89 -0.64 16.95
CA LYS A 108 -12.18 -1.28 17.21
C LYS A 108 -13.36 -0.47 16.67
N GLU A 109 -13.32 0.85 16.80
CA GLU A 109 -14.38 1.73 16.29
C GLU A 109 -14.38 1.82 14.78
N ILE A 110 -13.19 1.93 14.17
CA ILE A 110 -13.01 1.95 12.70
C ILE A 110 -13.32 0.58 12.11
N ASP A 111 -12.95 -0.48 12.82
CA ASP A 111 -13.09 -1.88 12.40
C ASP A 111 -12.57 -2.11 10.97
N PRO A 112 -11.30 -1.77 10.70
CA PRO A 112 -10.75 -2.02 9.37
C PRO A 112 -10.61 -3.52 9.15
N GLU A 113 -11.07 -3.99 8.02
CA GLU A 113 -10.91 -5.40 7.63
C GLU A 113 -9.43 -5.83 7.62
N TYR A 114 -8.57 -4.93 7.15
CA TYR A 114 -7.13 -5.10 7.15
C TYR A 114 -6.45 -3.82 7.61
N SER A 115 -5.32 -3.95 8.33
CA SER A 115 -4.39 -2.84 8.51
C SER A 115 -3.80 -2.42 7.15
N LEU A 116 -3.19 -1.24 7.08
CA LEU A 116 -2.52 -0.79 5.86
C LEU A 116 -1.44 -1.79 5.42
N GLU A 117 -0.62 -2.29 6.33
CA GLU A 117 0.37 -3.34 6.04
C GLU A 117 -0.27 -4.66 5.64
N GLY A 118 -1.35 -5.05 6.30
CA GLY A 118 -2.10 -6.25 5.95
C GLY A 118 -2.68 -6.16 4.54
N LEU A 119 -3.18 -4.99 4.15
CA LEU A 119 -3.64 -4.75 2.79
C LEU A 119 -2.50 -4.82 1.77
N MET A 120 -1.35 -4.22 2.07
CA MET A 120 -0.15 -4.29 1.24
C MET A 120 0.29 -5.75 1.04
N LEU A 121 0.34 -6.52 2.10
CA LEU A 121 0.69 -7.94 2.04
C LEU A 121 -0.31 -8.74 1.20
N LYS A 122 -1.60 -8.53 1.41
CA LYS A 122 -2.66 -9.18 0.63
C LYS A 122 -2.51 -8.91 -0.86
N LEU A 123 -2.31 -7.64 -1.23
CA LEU A 123 -2.15 -7.23 -2.62
C LEU A 123 -0.86 -7.80 -3.24
N LYS A 124 0.23 -7.83 -2.49
CA LYS A 124 1.48 -8.50 -2.93
C LYS A 124 1.25 -9.98 -3.23
N LEU A 125 0.57 -10.69 -2.35
CA LEU A 125 0.28 -12.11 -2.54
C LEU A 125 -0.64 -12.33 -3.73
N GLN A 126 -1.63 -11.50 -3.94
CA GLN A 126 -2.50 -11.55 -5.12
C GLN A 126 -1.72 -11.29 -6.41
N TYR A 127 -0.88 -10.25 -6.42
CA TYR A 127 -0.02 -9.93 -7.56
C TYR A 127 0.92 -11.09 -7.88
N PHE A 128 1.57 -11.65 -6.88
CA PHE A 128 2.46 -12.80 -7.02
C PHE A 128 1.70 -14.03 -7.54
N GLY A 129 0.52 -14.29 -7.00
CA GLY A 129 -0.36 -15.37 -7.48
C GLY A 129 -0.74 -15.22 -8.95
N HIS A 130 -1.10 -14.03 -9.38
CA HIS A 130 -1.37 -13.73 -10.79
C HIS A 130 -0.14 -13.91 -11.68
N LEU A 131 1.01 -13.46 -11.21
CA LEU A 131 2.28 -13.62 -11.93
C LEU A 131 2.65 -15.10 -12.11
N MET A 132 2.53 -15.90 -11.05
CA MET A 132 2.78 -17.34 -11.10
C MET A 132 1.79 -18.04 -12.01
N GLY A 133 0.51 -17.69 -11.99
CA GLY A 133 -0.51 -18.19 -12.90
C GLY A 133 -0.20 -17.89 -14.35
N ARG A 134 0.35 -16.71 -14.67
CA ARG A 134 0.80 -16.37 -16.02
C ARG A 134 1.99 -17.20 -16.46
N ILE A 135 2.96 -17.43 -15.59
CA ILE A 135 4.13 -18.28 -15.87
C ILE A 135 3.68 -19.71 -16.17
N ASP A 136 2.82 -20.28 -15.34
CA ASP A 136 2.25 -21.62 -15.57
C ASP A 136 1.48 -21.71 -16.89
N SER A 137 0.71 -20.68 -17.24
CA SER A 137 -0.02 -20.60 -18.50
C SER A 137 0.92 -20.54 -19.70
N LEU A 138 1.99 -19.77 -19.63
CA LEU A 138 3.02 -19.69 -20.67
C LEU A 138 3.75 -21.02 -20.83
N GLU A 139 4.10 -21.68 -19.73
CA GLU A 139 4.76 -22.98 -19.73
C GLU A 139 3.86 -24.06 -20.38
N LYS A 140 2.59 -24.10 -20.01
CA LYS A 140 1.59 -24.97 -20.65
C LYS A 140 1.45 -24.71 -22.16
N THR A 141 1.39 -23.45 -22.56
CA THR A 141 1.29 -23.05 -23.96
C THR A 141 2.52 -23.51 -24.75
N LEU A 142 3.73 -23.35 -24.19
CA LEU A 142 4.96 -23.80 -24.80
C LEU A 142 5.02 -25.33 -24.93
N MET A 143 4.56 -26.08 -23.92
CA MET A 143 4.49 -27.53 -23.96
C MET A 143 3.51 -28.03 -25.02
N LEU A 144 2.32 -27.44 -25.10
CA LEU A 144 1.33 -27.77 -26.12
C LEU A 144 1.83 -27.47 -27.53
N GLY A 145 2.48 -26.34 -27.73
CA GLY A 145 3.10 -26.00 -29.01
C GLY A 145 4.16 -27.01 -29.46
N LYS A 146 4.98 -27.50 -28.54
CA LYS A 146 5.96 -28.53 -28.82
C LYS A 146 5.33 -29.89 -29.21
N ILE A 147 4.20 -30.23 -28.62
CA ILE A 147 3.47 -31.47 -28.93
C ILE A 147 2.87 -31.39 -30.34
N GLU A 148 2.29 -30.26 -30.71
CA GLU A 148 1.75 -30.06 -32.05
C GLU A 148 2.84 -30.08 -33.13
N ASP A 149 3.99 -29.50 -32.87
CA ASP A 149 5.13 -29.49 -33.79
C ASP A 149 5.69 -30.92 -33.99
N ARG A 150 5.69 -31.77 -32.98
CA ARG A 150 6.05 -33.19 -33.10
C ARG A 150 5.03 -33.98 -33.92
N ARG A 151 3.74 -33.66 -33.78
CA ARG A 151 2.70 -34.34 -34.58
C ARG A 151 2.73 -33.97 -36.06
N ARG A 152 3.19 -32.75 -36.40
CA ARG A 152 3.32 -32.31 -37.79
C ARG A 152 4.57 -32.87 -38.48
N ARG A 153 5.55 -33.36 -37.73
CA ARG A 153 6.78 -33.95 -38.26
C ARG A 153 6.78 -35.48 -38.31
N GLY A 154 5.69 -36.05 -37.83
CA GLY A 154 5.49 -37.51 -37.86
C GLY A 154 4.62 -37.90 -39.10
#